data_d2c07dca1d191923f29a24cd42c2eb6a
#
_entry.id   d2c07dca1d191923f29a24cd42c2eb6a
#
_cell.length_a   1.000
_cell.length_b   1.000
_cell.length_c   1.000
_cell.angle_alpha   90.00
_cell.angle_beta   90.00
_cell.angle_gamma   90.00
#
_symmetry.space_group_name_H-M   'P 1'
#
loop_
_entity.id
_entity.type
_entity.pdbx_description
1 polymer ?
#
loop_
_entity_poly.entity_id
_entity_poly.type
_entity_poly.pdbx_seq_one_letter_code
_entity_poly.pdbx_strand_id
1 'polypeptide(L)'
;ANLRSLGVGITWEEVEAASPGLAPLGVTIARFLLDKPESRRDPGLAKYYDAKGRPLAPAFFYRDFFVDGAPAYVPKRHIPLQEVIAEAALVGAVAVLSHPGAYFQNTTSRDLVRLKKAGLAGLEVFTPYHEDEQIRFYAEEARRLDLVPTAGSDFHGRVKPHVAFGSVKDGGYEMVEALRERRSSR
;
A
#
# COMPACT_ATOMS: atom_id res chain seq x y z
N ALA A 1 4.18 21.49 7.46
CA ALA A 1 3.89 22.86 6.99
C ALA A 1 2.50 22.92 6.34
N ASN A 2 2.21 22.10 5.33
CA ASN A 2 0.98 22.24 4.53
C ASN A 2 -0.34 22.09 5.32
N LEU A 3 -0.44 21.16 6.27
CA LEU A 3 -1.66 21.03 7.09
C LEU A 3 -1.93 22.28 7.94
N ARG A 4 -0.89 22.90 8.50
CA ARG A 4 -1.03 24.13 9.30
C ARG A 4 -1.52 25.30 8.45
N SER A 5 -1.04 25.45 7.22
CA SER A 5 -1.51 26.49 6.30
C SER A 5 -2.99 26.30 5.88
N LEU A 6 -3.54 25.10 6.07
CA LEU A 6 -4.94 24.78 5.86
C LEU A 6 -5.78 24.89 7.14
N GLY A 7 -5.22 25.45 8.22
CA GLY A 7 -5.90 25.64 9.50
C GLY A 7 -5.95 24.40 10.39
N VAL A 8 -5.31 23.29 10.00
CA VAL A 8 -5.30 22.05 10.81
C VAL A 8 -4.28 22.20 11.95
N GLY A 9 -4.75 22.11 13.19
CA GLY A 9 -3.96 22.28 14.41
C GLY A 9 -3.04 21.11 14.72
N ILE A 10 -1.88 21.06 14.06
CA ILE A 10 -0.84 20.04 14.28
C ILE A 10 0.56 20.66 14.22
N THR A 11 1.45 20.27 15.12
CA THR A 11 2.86 20.70 15.11
C THR A 11 3.78 19.58 14.67
N TRP A 12 5.02 19.94 14.31
CA TRP A 12 6.03 18.94 13.96
C TRP A 12 6.43 18.10 15.16
N GLU A 13 6.60 18.73 16.29
CA GLU A 13 6.97 18.11 17.57
C GLU A 13 5.95 17.04 17.97
N GLU A 14 4.66 17.32 17.78
CA GLU A 14 3.59 16.35 18.03
C GLU A 14 3.66 15.15 17.07
N VAL A 15 3.95 15.40 15.81
CA VAL A 15 4.08 14.33 14.78
C VAL A 15 5.31 13.47 15.07
N GLU A 16 6.42 14.08 15.43
CA GLU A 16 7.66 13.38 15.79
C GLU A 16 7.48 12.52 17.05
N ALA A 17 6.82 13.06 18.06
CA ALA A 17 6.50 12.31 19.29
C ALA A 17 5.56 11.13 19.04
N ALA A 18 4.66 11.22 18.04
CA ALA A 18 3.76 10.14 17.64
C ALA A 18 4.44 9.04 16.80
N SER A 19 5.66 9.28 16.32
CA SER A 19 6.42 8.36 15.47
C SER A 19 7.90 8.35 15.82
N PRO A 20 8.28 8.04 17.07
CA PRO A 20 9.66 8.16 17.54
C PRO A 20 10.60 7.27 16.72
N GLY A 21 11.65 7.88 16.16
CA GLY A 21 12.67 7.19 15.35
C GLY A 21 12.23 6.73 13.96
N LEU A 22 11.02 7.07 13.53
CA LEU A 22 10.49 6.69 12.22
C LEU A 22 10.03 7.92 11.44
N ALA A 23 10.17 7.87 10.11
CA ALA A 23 9.56 8.88 9.25
C ALA A 23 8.02 8.77 9.34
N PRO A 24 7.29 9.83 9.72
CA PRO A 24 5.85 9.75 9.87
C PRO A 24 5.18 9.61 8.49
N LEU A 25 4.40 8.54 8.33
CA LEU A 25 3.58 8.33 7.15
C LEU A 25 2.29 9.17 7.23
N GLY A 26 1.73 9.55 6.10
CA GLY A 26 0.50 10.34 6.05
C GLY A 26 -0.67 9.70 6.81
N VAL A 27 -0.81 8.36 6.76
CA VAL A 27 -1.82 7.62 7.57
C VAL A 27 -1.54 7.72 9.07
N THR A 28 -0.27 7.70 9.49
CA THR A 28 0.13 7.87 10.90
C THR A 28 -0.22 9.28 11.39
N ILE A 29 0.08 10.29 10.57
CA ILE A 29 -0.28 11.69 10.85
C ILE A 29 -1.80 11.84 10.96
N ALA A 30 -2.55 11.26 10.01
CA ALA A 30 -4.01 11.29 10.02
C ALA A 30 -4.58 10.66 11.29
N ARG A 31 -4.10 9.47 11.68
CA ARG A 31 -4.54 8.79 12.89
C ARG A 31 -4.25 9.63 14.13
N PHE A 32 -3.01 10.09 14.28
CA PHE A 32 -2.62 10.93 15.42
C PHE A 32 -3.49 12.19 15.51
N LEU A 33 -3.70 12.89 14.40
CA LEU A 33 -4.55 14.08 14.35
C LEU A 33 -5.98 13.78 14.78
N LEU A 34 -6.60 12.73 14.25
CA LEU A 34 -7.99 12.39 14.53
C LEU A 34 -8.19 11.82 15.96
N ASP A 35 -7.15 11.32 16.59
CA ASP A 35 -7.20 10.87 17.98
C ASP A 35 -7.11 12.03 18.99
N LYS A 36 -6.69 13.24 18.56
CA LYS A 36 -6.61 14.43 19.44
C LYS A 36 -8.00 14.88 19.88
N PRO A 37 -8.22 15.16 21.18
CA PRO A 37 -9.51 15.66 21.68
C PRO A 37 -9.94 16.98 21.03
N GLU A 38 -8.99 17.86 20.69
CA GLU A 38 -9.23 19.16 20.05
C GLU A 38 -9.78 19.00 18.64
N SER A 39 -9.30 18.02 17.91
CA SER A 39 -9.71 17.73 16.53
C SER A 39 -11.19 17.36 16.41
N ARG A 40 -11.78 16.77 17.45
CA ARG A 40 -13.23 16.46 17.49
C ARG A 40 -14.11 17.71 17.52
N ARG A 41 -13.56 18.85 17.96
CA ARG A 41 -14.27 20.13 18.07
C ARG A 41 -14.04 21.03 16.85
N ASP A 42 -13.14 20.62 15.97
CA ASP A 42 -12.82 21.34 14.75
C ASP A 42 -13.90 21.08 13.68
N PRO A 43 -14.68 22.11 13.27
CA PRO A 43 -15.71 21.93 12.25
C PRO A 43 -15.16 21.43 10.90
N GLY A 44 -13.92 21.79 10.55
CA GLY A 44 -13.25 21.34 9.34
C GLY A 44 -12.93 19.84 9.33
N LEU A 45 -12.87 19.23 10.52
CA LEU A 45 -12.59 17.81 10.70
C LEU A 45 -13.83 16.96 11.00
N ALA A 46 -15.01 17.57 11.18
CA ALA A 46 -16.26 16.90 11.60
C ALA A 46 -16.61 15.69 10.72
N LYS A 47 -16.37 15.74 9.42
CA LYS A 47 -16.65 14.66 8.46
C LYS A 47 -15.82 13.39 8.68
N TYR A 48 -14.77 13.44 9.49
CA TYR A 48 -13.91 12.30 9.82
C TYR A 48 -14.29 11.62 11.14
N TYR A 49 -15.45 11.97 11.70
CA TYR A 49 -15.98 11.34 12.91
C TYR A 49 -17.36 10.78 12.66
N ASP A 50 -17.70 9.68 13.35
CA ASP A 50 -19.05 9.12 13.33
C ASP A 50 -20.00 9.92 14.26
N ALA A 51 -21.28 9.58 14.24
CA ALA A 51 -22.30 10.23 15.08
C ALA A 51 -22.03 10.11 16.60
N LYS A 52 -21.11 9.24 17.02
CA LYS A 52 -20.69 9.07 18.42
C LYS A 52 -19.37 9.80 18.71
N GLY A 53 -18.85 10.56 17.77
CA GLY A 53 -17.58 11.28 17.89
C GLY A 53 -16.34 10.37 17.85
N ARG A 54 -16.43 9.16 17.31
CA ARG A 54 -15.29 8.27 17.14
C ARG A 54 -14.64 8.52 15.77
N PRO A 55 -13.30 8.55 15.70
CA PRO A 55 -12.62 8.71 14.43
C PRO A 55 -13.00 7.63 13.43
N LEU A 56 -13.28 8.02 12.20
CA LEU A 56 -13.35 7.13 11.05
C LEU A 56 -11.97 6.61 10.66
N ALA A 57 -11.92 5.70 9.68
CA ALA A 57 -10.64 5.18 9.21
C ALA A 57 -9.71 6.31 8.73
N PRO A 58 -8.45 6.37 9.18
CA PRO A 58 -7.50 7.43 8.80
C PRO A 58 -7.28 7.56 7.29
N ALA A 59 -7.58 6.51 6.54
CA ALA A 59 -7.51 6.49 5.08
C ALA A 59 -8.38 7.55 4.40
N PHE A 60 -9.54 7.93 5.00
CA PHE A 60 -10.37 9.00 4.46
C PHE A 60 -9.67 10.36 4.52
N PHE A 61 -9.05 10.69 5.67
CA PHE A 61 -8.26 11.90 5.80
C PHE A 61 -7.03 11.86 4.88
N TYR A 62 -6.35 10.72 4.80
CA TYR A 62 -5.20 10.53 3.90
C TYR A 62 -5.56 10.82 2.45
N ARG A 63 -6.68 10.28 1.98
CA ARG A 63 -7.19 10.51 0.62
C ARG A 63 -7.47 11.99 0.35
N ASP A 64 -8.09 12.67 1.31
CA ASP A 64 -8.53 14.05 1.11
C ASP A 64 -7.38 15.07 1.21
N PHE A 65 -6.26 14.73 1.86
CA PHE A 65 -5.18 15.67 2.13
C PHE A 65 -3.81 15.29 1.54
N PHE A 66 -3.49 14.01 1.37
CA PHE A 66 -2.12 13.57 1.12
C PHE A 66 -1.88 12.85 -0.22
N VAL A 67 -2.93 12.52 -0.98
CA VAL A 67 -2.77 11.94 -2.32
C VAL A 67 -2.36 13.01 -3.33
N ASP A 68 -1.91 12.59 -4.50
CA ASP A 68 -1.53 13.52 -5.57
C ASP A 68 -2.68 14.46 -5.92
N GLY A 69 -2.37 15.76 -6.02
CA GLY A 69 -3.34 16.82 -6.24
C GLY A 69 -4.11 17.28 -4.99
N ALA A 70 -3.97 16.61 -3.83
CA ALA A 70 -4.64 17.01 -2.59
C ALA A 70 -3.92 18.19 -1.89
N PRO A 71 -4.63 18.99 -1.06
CA PRO A 71 -4.13 20.27 -0.53
C PRO A 71 -2.84 20.19 0.30
N ALA A 72 -2.60 19.09 1.00
CA ALA A 72 -1.39 18.88 1.81
C ALA A 72 -0.41 17.91 1.17
N TYR A 73 -0.61 17.56 -0.09
CA TYR A 73 0.29 16.69 -0.83
C TYR A 73 1.71 17.27 -0.87
N VAL A 74 2.67 16.40 -0.66
CA VAL A 74 4.09 16.71 -0.84
C VAL A 74 4.63 15.76 -1.89
N PRO A 75 5.11 16.25 -3.03
CA PRO A 75 5.71 15.40 -4.06
C PRO A 75 6.83 14.54 -3.48
N LYS A 76 6.73 13.25 -3.70
CA LYS A 76 7.76 12.28 -3.29
C LYS A 76 8.63 11.94 -4.48
N ARG A 77 9.93 11.91 -4.28
CA ARG A 77 10.84 11.33 -5.27
C ARG A 77 10.78 9.81 -5.10
N HIS A 78 10.11 9.15 -6.02
CA HIS A 78 10.07 7.70 -6.08
C HIS A 78 11.22 7.17 -6.91
N ILE A 79 11.85 6.10 -6.43
CA ILE A 79 12.77 5.32 -7.27
C ILE A 79 11.91 4.54 -8.26
N PRO A 80 12.23 4.53 -9.56
CA PRO A 80 11.51 3.72 -10.53
C PRO A 80 11.46 2.25 -10.11
N LEU A 81 10.30 1.62 -10.25
CA LEU A 81 10.10 0.24 -9.77
C LEU A 81 11.07 -0.74 -10.41
N GLN A 82 11.46 -0.53 -11.67
CA GLN A 82 12.46 -1.33 -12.37
C GLN A 82 13.84 -1.26 -11.69
N GLU A 83 14.24 -0.08 -11.21
CA GLU A 83 15.49 0.09 -10.48
C GLU A 83 15.43 -0.65 -9.13
N VAL A 84 14.32 -0.53 -8.40
CA VAL A 84 14.12 -1.26 -7.13
C VAL A 84 14.20 -2.77 -7.33
N ILE A 85 13.58 -3.29 -8.40
CA ILE A 85 13.62 -4.72 -8.73
C ILE A 85 15.04 -5.17 -9.07
N ALA A 86 15.77 -4.38 -9.84
CA ALA A 86 17.16 -4.67 -10.22
C ALA A 86 18.08 -4.68 -8.99
N GLU A 87 17.97 -3.67 -8.12
CA GLU A 87 18.73 -3.60 -6.88
C GLU A 87 18.40 -4.76 -5.93
N ALA A 88 17.13 -5.14 -5.82
CA ALA A 88 16.72 -6.30 -5.04
C ALA A 88 17.39 -7.58 -5.54
N ALA A 89 17.53 -7.74 -6.86
CA ALA A 89 18.21 -8.89 -7.45
C ALA A 89 19.70 -8.92 -7.10
N LEU A 90 20.39 -7.76 -7.05
CA LEU A 90 21.81 -7.68 -6.69
C LEU A 90 22.11 -8.15 -5.26
N VAL A 91 21.17 -7.98 -4.35
CA VAL A 91 21.32 -8.45 -2.95
C VAL A 91 20.71 -9.84 -2.72
N GLY A 92 20.33 -10.56 -3.79
CA GLY A 92 19.75 -11.88 -3.70
C GLY A 92 18.31 -11.92 -3.16
N ALA A 93 17.60 -10.78 -3.21
CA ALA A 93 16.18 -10.73 -2.87
C ALA A 93 15.30 -11.10 -4.07
N VAL A 94 14.08 -11.57 -3.77
CA VAL A 94 13.08 -11.95 -4.77
C VAL A 94 11.98 -10.91 -4.78
N ALA A 95 11.84 -10.18 -5.89
CA ALA A 95 10.82 -9.15 -6.04
C ALA A 95 9.48 -9.75 -6.48
N VAL A 96 8.41 -9.40 -5.76
CA VAL A 96 7.02 -9.76 -6.08
C VAL A 96 6.21 -8.48 -6.20
N LEU A 97 5.43 -8.31 -7.26
CA LEU A 97 4.53 -7.19 -7.43
C LEU A 97 3.22 -7.46 -6.68
N SER A 98 2.94 -6.66 -5.64
CA SER A 98 1.74 -6.77 -4.83
C SER A 98 0.52 -6.16 -5.52
N HIS A 99 -0.64 -6.78 -5.35
CA HIS A 99 -1.99 -6.34 -5.75
C HIS A 99 -2.05 -5.41 -6.99
N PRO A 100 -1.60 -5.89 -8.17
CA PRO A 100 -1.39 -5.08 -9.37
C PRO A 100 -2.65 -4.44 -9.95
N GLY A 101 -3.82 -4.94 -9.60
CA GLY A 101 -5.12 -4.40 -10.00
C GLY A 101 -5.86 -3.64 -8.90
N ALA A 102 -5.24 -3.44 -7.72
CA ALA A 102 -5.89 -2.78 -6.60
C ALA A 102 -6.02 -1.27 -6.83
N TYR A 103 -7.14 -0.70 -6.40
CA TYR A 103 -7.43 0.74 -6.40
C TYR A 103 -7.27 1.37 -7.80
N PHE A 104 -6.23 2.19 -7.96
CA PHE A 104 -5.92 2.93 -9.19
C PHE A 104 -4.82 2.24 -10.01
N GLN A 105 -4.31 1.11 -9.55
CA GLN A 105 -3.26 0.37 -10.21
C GLN A 105 -3.90 -0.52 -11.28
N ASN A 106 -3.86 -0.08 -12.51
CA ASN A 106 -4.22 -0.91 -13.66
C ASN A 106 -2.94 -1.36 -14.35
N THR A 107 -2.19 -2.25 -13.68
CA THR A 107 -0.97 -2.82 -14.23
C THR A 107 -1.29 -3.63 -15.47
N THR A 108 -0.77 -3.20 -16.61
CA THR A 108 -1.03 -3.82 -17.91
C THR A 108 -0.03 -4.92 -18.23
N SER A 109 -0.34 -5.77 -19.21
CA SER A 109 0.62 -6.75 -19.77
C SER A 109 1.94 -6.12 -20.18
N ARG A 110 1.90 -4.89 -20.73
CA ARG A 110 3.12 -4.15 -21.13
C ARG A 110 3.99 -3.79 -19.93
N ASP A 111 3.36 -3.41 -18.84
CA ASP A 111 4.08 -3.08 -17.60
C ASP A 111 4.70 -4.33 -17.00
N LEU A 112 3.97 -5.43 -16.94
CA LEU A 112 4.47 -6.71 -16.45
C LEU A 112 5.67 -7.22 -17.27
N VAL A 113 5.64 -7.07 -18.60
CA VAL A 113 6.81 -7.40 -19.45
C VAL A 113 8.03 -6.56 -19.09
N ARG A 114 7.85 -5.26 -18.81
CA ARG A 114 8.96 -4.38 -18.41
C ARG A 114 9.52 -4.78 -17.05
N LEU A 115 8.64 -5.08 -16.09
CA LEU A 115 9.04 -5.48 -14.75
C LEU A 115 9.74 -6.85 -14.75
N LYS A 116 9.24 -7.81 -15.57
CA LYS A 116 9.90 -9.11 -15.76
C LYS A 116 11.31 -8.94 -16.30
N LYS A 117 11.52 -8.06 -17.28
CA LYS A 117 12.85 -7.75 -17.81
C LYS A 117 13.79 -7.14 -16.76
N ALA A 118 13.26 -6.40 -15.79
CA ALA A 118 14.03 -5.87 -14.67
C ALA A 118 14.35 -6.93 -13.60
N GLY A 119 13.73 -8.11 -13.67
CA GLY A 119 13.98 -9.19 -12.73
C GLY A 119 12.81 -9.52 -11.78
N LEU A 120 11.59 -9.03 -12.06
CA LEU A 120 10.41 -9.44 -11.29
C LEU A 120 10.26 -10.97 -11.33
N ALA A 121 10.07 -11.57 -10.17
CA ALA A 121 9.98 -13.02 -10.02
C ALA A 121 8.56 -13.52 -9.69
N GLY A 122 7.75 -12.70 -9.06
CA GLY A 122 6.39 -13.09 -8.69
C GLY A 122 5.37 -11.98 -8.90
N LEU A 123 4.10 -12.38 -8.90
CA LEU A 123 2.94 -11.51 -9.09
C LEU A 123 1.85 -11.93 -8.10
N GLU A 124 1.37 -11.01 -7.27
CA GLU A 124 0.24 -11.30 -6.40
C GLU A 124 -1.05 -11.32 -7.22
N VAL A 125 -1.55 -12.53 -7.44
CA VAL A 125 -2.75 -12.81 -8.23
C VAL A 125 -3.97 -12.85 -7.32
N PHE A 126 -3.85 -13.54 -6.19
CA PHE A 126 -4.96 -13.81 -5.28
C PHE A 126 -4.94 -12.80 -4.13
N THR A 127 -5.82 -11.82 -4.21
CA THR A 127 -5.95 -10.76 -3.20
C THR A 127 -7.41 -10.32 -3.12
N PRO A 128 -7.89 -9.82 -1.96
CA PRO A 128 -9.27 -9.35 -1.81
C PRO A 128 -9.63 -8.15 -2.70
N TYR A 129 -8.64 -7.55 -3.35
CA TYR A 129 -8.83 -6.39 -4.24
C TYR A 129 -9.11 -6.76 -5.68
N HIS A 130 -8.89 -8.01 -6.06
CA HIS A 130 -9.09 -8.46 -7.43
C HIS A 130 -10.45 -9.13 -7.57
N GLU A 131 -11.19 -8.70 -8.57
CA GLU A 131 -12.39 -9.40 -9.06
C GLU A 131 -11.98 -10.63 -9.90
N ASP A 132 -12.89 -11.57 -10.10
CA ASP A 132 -12.63 -12.82 -10.82
C ASP A 132 -11.98 -12.63 -12.21
N GLU A 133 -12.34 -11.56 -12.91
CA GLU A 133 -11.75 -11.22 -14.21
C GLU A 133 -10.29 -10.81 -14.06
N GLN A 134 -9.96 -10.03 -13.05
CA GLN A 134 -8.58 -9.61 -12.75
C GLN A 134 -7.74 -10.80 -12.28
N ILE A 135 -8.30 -11.68 -11.47
CA ILE A 135 -7.63 -12.93 -11.05
C ILE A 135 -7.26 -13.75 -12.28
N ARG A 136 -8.21 -13.98 -13.19
CA ARG A 136 -7.93 -14.73 -14.44
C ARG A 136 -6.86 -14.06 -15.29
N PHE A 137 -6.96 -12.73 -15.47
CA PHE A 137 -5.99 -11.96 -16.23
C PHE A 137 -4.57 -12.06 -15.64
N TYR A 138 -4.41 -11.79 -14.34
CA TYR A 138 -3.09 -11.83 -13.71
C TYR A 138 -2.54 -13.26 -13.58
N ALA A 139 -3.37 -14.27 -13.42
CA ALA A 139 -2.94 -15.66 -13.43
C ALA A 139 -2.40 -16.06 -14.81
N GLU A 140 -3.05 -15.65 -15.89
CA GLU A 140 -2.57 -15.91 -17.24
C GLU A 140 -1.27 -15.14 -17.55
N GLU A 141 -1.17 -13.89 -17.15
CA GLU A 141 0.04 -13.10 -17.28
C GLU A 141 1.21 -13.68 -16.47
N ALA A 142 0.95 -14.15 -15.26
CA ALA A 142 1.96 -14.83 -14.45
C ALA A 142 2.49 -16.08 -15.16
N ARG A 143 1.59 -16.92 -15.68
CA ARG A 143 1.97 -18.10 -16.47
C ARG A 143 2.75 -17.73 -17.73
N ARG A 144 2.27 -16.76 -18.51
CA ARG A 144 2.88 -16.32 -19.78
C ARG A 144 4.29 -15.77 -19.57
N LEU A 145 4.50 -15.04 -18.47
CA LEU A 145 5.77 -14.38 -18.17
C LEU A 145 6.67 -15.17 -17.24
N ASP A 146 6.30 -16.41 -16.93
CA ASP A 146 7.03 -17.23 -15.97
C ASP A 146 7.28 -16.48 -14.64
N LEU A 147 6.21 -15.91 -14.08
CA LEU A 147 6.17 -15.31 -12.75
C LEU A 147 5.51 -16.29 -11.78
N VAL A 148 5.98 -16.33 -10.54
CA VAL A 148 5.32 -17.11 -9.49
C VAL A 148 4.03 -16.40 -9.10
N PRO A 149 2.83 -17.00 -9.27
CA PRO A 149 1.61 -16.44 -8.72
C PRO A 149 1.65 -16.51 -7.19
N THR A 150 1.27 -15.44 -6.52
CA THR A 150 1.23 -15.40 -5.06
C THR A 150 -0.13 -14.93 -4.54
N ALA A 151 -0.34 -15.09 -3.25
CA ALA A 151 -1.56 -14.69 -2.55
C ALA A 151 -1.24 -13.83 -1.34
N GLY A 152 -2.08 -12.83 -1.07
CA GLY A 152 -1.96 -11.97 0.10
C GLY A 152 -3.23 -11.21 0.40
N SER A 153 -3.57 -11.10 1.69
CA SER A 153 -4.75 -10.36 2.13
C SER A 153 -4.53 -8.85 2.26
N ASP A 154 -3.29 -8.41 2.24
CA ASP A 154 -2.91 -7.02 2.53
C ASP A 154 -3.42 -6.56 3.92
N PHE A 155 -3.42 -7.49 4.88
CA PHE A 155 -3.86 -7.23 6.27
C PHE A 155 -2.92 -6.24 6.96
N HIS A 156 -3.50 -5.17 7.51
CA HIS A 156 -2.79 -4.10 8.20
C HIS A 156 -3.38 -3.82 9.61
N GLY A 157 -3.98 -4.81 10.22
CA GLY A 157 -4.59 -4.66 11.54
C GLY A 157 -5.63 -3.53 11.58
N ARG A 158 -5.51 -2.67 12.58
CA ARG A 158 -6.45 -1.55 12.77
C ARG A 158 -6.39 -0.46 11.71
N VAL A 159 -5.36 -0.43 10.87
CA VAL A 159 -5.25 0.55 9.77
C VAL A 159 -6.20 0.21 8.61
N LYS A 160 -6.41 -1.08 8.37
CA LYS A 160 -7.38 -1.60 7.38
C LYS A 160 -8.35 -2.58 8.05
N PRO A 161 -9.28 -2.10 8.88
CA PRO A 161 -10.15 -2.97 9.70
C PRO A 161 -11.13 -3.82 8.89
N HIS A 162 -11.35 -3.48 7.61
CA HIS A 162 -12.19 -4.21 6.68
C HIS A 162 -11.49 -5.42 6.04
N VAL A 163 -10.17 -5.53 6.20
CA VAL A 163 -9.39 -6.67 5.69
C VAL A 163 -9.12 -7.64 6.83
N ALA A 164 -9.67 -8.84 6.75
CA ALA A 164 -9.43 -9.88 7.74
C ALA A 164 -8.08 -10.59 7.50
N PHE A 165 -7.42 -10.96 8.59
CA PHE A 165 -6.23 -11.80 8.50
C PHE A 165 -6.58 -13.16 7.87
N GLY A 166 -5.82 -13.60 6.87
CA GLY A 166 -6.07 -14.87 6.18
C GLY A 166 -7.35 -14.90 5.34
N SER A 167 -7.87 -13.74 4.89
CA SER A 167 -9.09 -13.66 4.08
C SER A 167 -8.95 -14.21 2.67
N VAL A 168 -7.73 -14.43 2.19
CA VAL A 168 -7.47 -15.07 0.89
C VAL A 168 -7.44 -16.58 1.08
N LYS A 169 -8.26 -17.30 0.31
CA LYS A 169 -8.39 -18.75 0.39
C LYS A 169 -7.56 -19.50 -0.65
N ASP A 170 -7.18 -18.80 -1.71
CA ASP A 170 -6.40 -19.38 -2.80
C ASP A 170 -4.91 -19.28 -2.50
N GLY A 171 -4.17 -20.29 -2.94
CA GLY A 171 -2.73 -20.39 -2.74
C GLY A 171 -2.34 -21.15 -1.47
N GLY A 172 -1.09 -21.55 -1.43
CA GLY A 172 -0.52 -22.37 -0.37
C GLY A 172 0.98 -22.16 -0.24
N TYR A 173 1.61 -23.01 0.56
CA TYR A 173 3.05 -22.92 0.85
C TYR A 173 3.93 -23.19 -0.38
N GLU A 174 3.42 -23.88 -1.39
CA GLU A 174 4.08 -24.11 -2.68
C GLU A 174 4.49 -22.79 -3.39
N MET A 175 3.77 -21.70 -3.17
CA MET A 175 4.14 -20.36 -3.68
C MET A 175 5.44 -19.86 -3.05
N VAL A 176 5.63 -20.13 -1.76
CA VAL A 176 6.86 -19.77 -1.04
C VAL A 176 8.04 -20.62 -1.54
N GLU A 177 7.82 -21.90 -1.77
CA GLU A 177 8.84 -22.81 -2.31
C GLU A 177 9.25 -22.38 -3.72
N ALA A 178 8.29 -22.09 -4.59
CA ALA A 178 8.57 -21.58 -5.92
C ALA A 178 9.36 -20.25 -5.91
N LEU A 179 9.09 -19.34 -4.98
CA LEU A 179 9.88 -18.13 -4.81
C LEU A 179 11.30 -18.40 -4.31
N ARG A 180 11.48 -19.40 -3.43
CA ARG A 180 12.81 -19.84 -2.97
C ARG A 180 13.65 -20.41 -4.10
N GLU A 181 13.05 -21.19 -4.98
CA GLU A 181 13.72 -21.72 -6.18
C GLU A 181 14.18 -20.57 -7.10
N ARG A 182 13.35 -19.54 -7.29
CA ARG A 182 13.74 -18.34 -8.05
C ARG A 182 14.94 -17.60 -7.46
N ARG A 183 15.12 -17.67 -6.16
CA ARG A 183 16.30 -17.10 -5.49
C ARG A 183 17.56 -17.92 -5.77
N SER A 184 17.45 -19.23 -5.76
CA SER A 184 18.58 -20.16 -5.92
C SER A 184 19.08 -20.24 -7.36
N SER A 185 18.26 -19.82 -8.33
CA SER A 185 18.56 -19.90 -9.78
C SER A 185 19.22 -18.63 -10.33
N ARG A 186 19.57 -17.67 -9.48
CA ARG A 186 20.26 -16.41 -9.77
C ARG A 186 21.66 -16.43 -9.15
#